data_83e2169166504463ee857f32d388ef3c
#
_entry.id   83e2169166504463ee857f32d388ef3c
#
_cell.length_a   1.000
_cell.length_b   1.000
_cell.length_c   1.000
_cell.angle_alpha   90.00
_cell.angle_beta   90.00
_cell.angle_gamma   90.00
#
_symmetry.space_group_name_H-M   'P 1'
#
loop_
_entity.id
_entity.type
_entity.pdbx_description
1 polymer ?
#
loop_
_entity_poly.entity_id
_entity_poly.type
_entity_poly.pdbx_seq_one_letter_code
_entity_poly.pdbx_strand_id
1 'polypeptide(L)'
;MTKSANTKRCIKIVVSVTLRLCYHAMENSLAIIGAGRVGRALGRRLRELAWKIGCVVTRREASARRAVRFIGAGKPCAGMTRQILASSVILIATPDDEIPGVAQQLARIGAEELRGKVVLHTSGALDSRVLDTAREHGAAVGSMHPLQSFSGVTVPSLEGKVFAVEGDARAVRVARQITRALGGSPVRITGGKKVLYHAAAAMAAGHVLAVEEAATQLLVSLGMRRSEAVRALLPLTRQVLENFERLGPRAAWTGPLSRGDYKVVKAHLEALRDSPEEFAEAYDALNGLAARVLAQGVAGMLAELKNVSVQRKPKTKVMGSNA
;
A
#
# COMPACT_ATOMS: atom_id res chain seq x y z
N MET A 1 29.97 25.87 -30.88
CA MET A 1 29.38 25.03 -29.81
C MET A 1 27.84 25.05 -29.74
N THR A 2 27.12 25.04 -30.87
CA THR A 2 25.65 25.21 -30.92
C THR A 2 24.87 24.04 -31.56
N LYS A 3 25.54 22.98 -32.03
CA LYS A 3 24.86 21.82 -32.67
C LYS A 3 24.39 20.73 -31.68
N SER A 4 24.95 20.66 -30.45
CA SER A 4 24.64 19.58 -29.50
C SER A 4 23.31 19.77 -28.74
N ALA A 5 22.86 21.00 -28.52
CA ALA A 5 21.64 21.28 -27.75
C ALA A 5 20.35 21.00 -28.54
N ASN A 6 20.41 21.21 -29.89
CA ASN A 6 19.23 20.98 -30.73
C ASN A 6 18.94 19.51 -30.97
N THR A 7 19.98 18.65 -31.04
CA THR A 7 19.81 17.21 -31.25
C THR A 7 19.16 16.52 -30.02
N LYS A 8 19.51 16.96 -28.81
CA LYS A 8 18.90 16.42 -27.57
C LYS A 8 17.43 16.83 -27.40
N ARG A 9 17.06 18.02 -27.92
CA ARG A 9 15.67 18.51 -27.89
C ARG A 9 14.79 17.80 -28.90
N CYS A 10 15.30 17.52 -30.10
CA CYS A 10 14.62 16.73 -31.12
C CYS A 10 14.42 15.27 -30.69
N ILE A 11 15.41 14.62 -30.05
CA ILE A 11 15.31 13.25 -29.58
C ILE A 11 14.26 13.14 -28.46
N LYS A 12 14.20 14.11 -27.53
CA LYS A 12 13.14 14.13 -26.50
C LYS A 12 11.74 14.33 -27.07
N ILE A 13 11.58 15.14 -28.10
CA ILE A 13 10.29 15.37 -28.77
C ILE A 13 9.88 14.14 -29.57
N VAL A 14 10.80 13.52 -30.33
CA VAL A 14 10.52 12.31 -31.12
C VAL A 14 10.19 11.12 -30.22
N VAL A 15 10.92 10.90 -29.12
CA VAL A 15 10.61 9.85 -28.14
C VAL A 15 9.27 10.12 -27.46
N SER A 16 8.93 11.36 -27.15
CA SER A 16 7.63 11.75 -26.59
C SER A 16 6.47 11.54 -27.58
N VAL A 17 6.69 11.83 -28.86
CA VAL A 17 5.67 11.65 -29.92
C VAL A 17 5.53 10.18 -30.30
N THR A 18 6.62 9.42 -30.39
CA THR A 18 6.58 7.97 -30.72
C THR A 18 5.95 7.16 -29.57
N LEU A 19 6.21 7.53 -28.32
CA LEU A 19 5.49 6.97 -27.16
C LEU A 19 3.99 7.35 -27.16
N ARG A 20 3.60 8.54 -27.66
CA ARG A 20 2.19 8.91 -27.83
C ARG A 20 1.50 8.16 -28.97
N LEU A 21 2.18 7.84 -30.06
CA LEU A 21 1.61 7.12 -31.20
C LEU A 21 1.42 5.62 -30.97
N CYS A 22 2.23 4.97 -30.14
CA CYS A 22 1.98 3.59 -29.72
C CYS A 22 0.82 3.44 -28.70
N TYR A 23 0.33 4.55 -28.15
CA TYR A 23 -0.76 4.60 -27.16
C TYR A 23 -2.17 4.59 -27.78
N HIS A 24 -2.31 4.72 -29.09
CA HIS A 24 -3.60 4.94 -29.79
C HIS A 24 -4.37 3.66 -30.17
N ALA A 25 -3.97 2.48 -29.73
CA ALA A 25 -4.62 1.23 -30.14
C ALA A 25 -5.67 0.67 -29.15
N MET A 26 -5.90 1.32 -28.00
CA MET A 26 -7.02 0.99 -27.08
C MET A 26 -7.68 2.31 -26.67
N GLU A 27 -9.01 2.39 -26.80
CA GLU A 27 -9.77 3.45 -26.12
C GLU A 27 -9.47 3.37 -24.64
N ASN A 28 -8.62 4.28 -24.13
CA ASN A 28 -8.21 4.35 -22.73
C ASN A 28 -9.40 4.82 -21.87
N SER A 29 -10.41 3.97 -21.73
CA SER A 29 -11.59 4.27 -20.94
C SER A 29 -11.63 3.40 -19.68
N LEU A 30 -11.88 4.05 -18.54
CA LEU A 30 -11.82 3.48 -17.20
C LEU A 30 -13.15 3.67 -16.47
N ALA A 31 -13.78 2.58 -16.03
CA ALA A 31 -14.78 2.61 -14.98
C ALA A 31 -14.13 2.30 -13.63
N ILE A 32 -14.59 2.96 -12.58
CA ILE A 32 -14.06 2.79 -11.22
C ILE A 32 -15.18 2.33 -10.32
N ILE A 33 -15.02 1.15 -9.71
CA ILE A 33 -15.93 0.61 -8.71
C ILE A 33 -15.24 0.70 -7.34
N GLY A 34 -15.83 1.46 -6.43
CA GLY A 34 -15.18 1.79 -5.15
C GLY A 34 -14.28 3.01 -5.27
N ALA A 35 -14.85 4.20 -5.09
CA ALA A 35 -14.11 5.46 -5.14
C ALA A 35 -13.65 5.92 -3.73
N GLY A 36 -13.00 5.01 -3.01
CA GLY A 36 -12.30 5.26 -1.76
C GLY A 36 -10.99 6.04 -2.00
N ARG A 37 -10.06 5.95 -1.06
CA ARG A 37 -8.77 6.69 -1.12
C ARG A 37 -7.97 6.32 -2.39
N VAL A 38 -7.83 5.03 -2.68
CA VAL A 38 -7.08 4.52 -3.83
C VAL A 38 -7.81 4.82 -5.14
N GLY A 39 -9.09 4.41 -5.26
CA GLY A 39 -9.84 4.52 -6.51
C GLY A 39 -9.96 5.96 -7.02
N ARG A 40 -10.24 6.93 -6.14
CA ARG A 40 -10.31 8.34 -6.54
C ARG A 40 -8.95 8.95 -6.86
N ALA A 41 -7.86 8.53 -6.16
CA ALA A 41 -6.51 9.01 -6.44
C ALA A 41 -6.02 8.51 -7.81
N LEU A 42 -6.18 7.21 -8.10
CA LEU A 42 -5.86 6.63 -9.40
C LEU A 42 -6.72 7.25 -10.51
N GLY A 43 -8.02 7.40 -10.28
CA GLY A 43 -8.94 8.03 -11.24
C GLY A 43 -8.51 9.45 -11.59
N ARG A 44 -8.13 10.27 -10.59
CA ARG A 44 -7.64 11.62 -10.83
C ARG A 44 -6.36 11.65 -11.63
N ARG A 45 -5.36 10.83 -11.25
CA ARG A 45 -4.08 10.75 -11.98
C ARG A 45 -4.26 10.28 -13.42
N LEU A 46 -5.10 9.28 -13.65
CA LEU A 46 -5.37 8.76 -14.99
C LEU A 46 -6.12 9.80 -15.85
N ARG A 47 -7.06 10.54 -15.25
CA ARG A 47 -7.72 11.65 -15.95
C ARG A 47 -6.72 12.73 -16.36
N GLU A 48 -5.74 13.09 -15.51
CA GLU A 48 -4.66 14.03 -15.81
C GLU A 48 -3.78 13.55 -16.98
N LEU A 49 -3.74 12.24 -17.21
CA LEU A 49 -3.08 11.58 -18.34
C LEU A 49 -4.01 11.30 -19.53
N ALA A 50 -5.09 12.04 -19.63
CA ALA A 50 -6.09 11.96 -20.71
C ALA A 50 -6.84 10.63 -20.85
N TRP A 51 -6.91 9.82 -19.77
CA TRP A 51 -7.82 8.68 -19.74
C TRP A 51 -9.26 9.16 -19.65
N LYS A 52 -10.13 8.56 -20.45
CA LYS A 52 -11.58 8.79 -20.38
C LYS A 52 -12.14 8.10 -19.14
N ILE A 53 -12.53 8.86 -18.13
CA ILE A 53 -13.19 8.32 -16.95
C ILE A 53 -14.68 8.15 -17.26
N GLY A 54 -15.14 6.91 -17.20
CA GLY A 54 -16.54 6.53 -17.42
C GLY A 54 -17.33 6.59 -16.12
N CYS A 55 -17.95 5.46 -15.74
CA CYS A 55 -18.72 5.34 -14.51
C CYS A 55 -17.82 5.34 -13.27
N VAL A 56 -18.18 6.13 -12.25
CA VAL A 56 -17.56 6.11 -10.92
C VAL A 56 -18.61 5.62 -9.94
N VAL A 57 -18.47 4.39 -9.50
CA VAL A 57 -19.47 3.65 -8.74
C VAL A 57 -19.18 3.67 -7.26
N THR A 58 -20.17 4.01 -6.46
CA THR A 58 -20.19 3.83 -5.01
C THR A 58 -21.58 3.37 -4.55
N ARG A 59 -21.69 2.91 -3.29
CA ARG A 59 -22.99 2.50 -2.72
C ARG A 59 -24.01 3.63 -2.61
N ARG A 60 -23.54 4.89 -2.44
CA ARG A 60 -24.39 6.06 -2.25
C ARG A 60 -24.12 7.10 -3.33
N GLU A 61 -25.15 7.65 -3.92
CA GLU A 61 -25.02 8.66 -4.97
C GLU A 61 -24.23 9.89 -4.54
N ALA A 62 -24.48 10.40 -3.33
CA ALA A 62 -23.72 11.54 -2.79
C ALA A 62 -22.20 11.26 -2.72
N SER A 63 -21.81 10.02 -2.44
CA SER A 63 -20.39 9.61 -2.45
C SER A 63 -19.83 9.54 -3.88
N ALA A 64 -20.61 9.02 -4.84
CA ALA A 64 -20.22 8.99 -6.25
C ALA A 64 -20.03 10.42 -6.80
N ARG A 65 -20.95 11.33 -6.50
CA ARG A 65 -20.85 12.76 -6.90
C ARG A 65 -19.64 13.44 -6.28
N ARG A 66 -19.31 13.18 -5.00
CA ARG A 66 -18.09 13.71 -4.36
C ARG A 66 -16.83 13.15 -5.02
N ALA A 67 -16.81 11.86 -5.35
CA ALA A 67 -15.68 11.20 -6.00
C ALA A 67 -15.46 11.77 -7.42
N VAL A 68 -16.51 11.93 -8.21
CA VAL A 68 -16.44 12.54 -9.55
C VAL A 68 -15.91 13.98 -9.48
N ARG A 69 -16.37 14.79 -8.52
CA ARG A 69 -15.80 16.15 -8.32
C ARG A 69 -14.31 16.11 -7.98
N PHE A 70 -13.89 15.18 -7.12
CA PHE A 70 -12.48 15.03 -6.76
C PHE A 70 -11.62 14.55 -7.94
N ILE A 71 -12.10 13.59 -8.73
CA ILE A 71 -11.45 13.08 -9.93
C ILE A 71 -11.41 14.16 -11.01
N GLY A 72 -12.46 14.97 -11.12
CA GLY A 72 -12.64 16.01 -12.12
C GLY A 72 -13.20 15.48 -13.45
N ALA A 73 -13.69 14.24 -13.50
CA ALA A 73 -14.34 13.61 -14.66
C ALA A 73 -15.12 12.38 -14.24
N GLY A 74 -15.94 11.85 -15.15
CA GLY A 74 -16.70 10.64 -15.00
C GLY A 74 -18.19 10.89 -14.68
N LYS A 75 -19.00 9.82 -14.76
CA LYS A 75 -20.43 9.84 -14.43
C LYS A 75 -20.63 9.20 -13.05
N PRO A 76 -21.27 9.88 -12.09
CA PRO A 76 -21.55 9.29 -10.79
C PRO A 76 -22.64 8.20 -10.94
N CYS A 77 -22.38 7.02 -10.38
CA CYS A 77 -23.29 5.88 -10.40
C CYS A 77 -23.50 5.36 -8.96
N ALA A 78 -24.76 5.27 -8.55
CA ALA A 78 -25.15 4.63 -7.29
C ALA A 78 -25.43 3.15 -7.54
N GLY A 79 -24.58 2.28 -7.02
CA GLY A 79 -24.67 0.83 -7.26
C GLY A 79 -24.22 0.40 -8.66
N MET A 80 -24.34 -0.90 -8.92
CA MET A 80 -23.89 -1.54 -10.15
C MET A 80 -24.88 -1.29 -11.29
N THR A 81 -24.38 -0.79 -12.41
CA THR A 81 -25.18 -0.49 -13.60
C THR A 81 -24.48 -0.94 -14.88
N ARG A 82 -25.22 -1.25 -15.96
CA ARG A 82 -24.64 -1.60 -17.28
C ARG A 82 -23.73 -0.52 -17.86
N GLN A 83 -23.84 0.73 -17.42
CA GLN A 83 -22.97 1.83 -17.87
C GLN A 83 -21.49 1.59 -17.55
N ILE A 84 -21.17 0.76 -16.54
CA ILE A 84 -19.81 0.34 -16.21
C ILE A 84 -19.16 -0.36 -17.41
N LEU A 85 -19.96 -1.15 -18.13
CA LEU A 85 -19.53 -1.97 -19.26
C LEU A 85 -19.24 -1.16 -20.53
N ALA A 86 -19.50 0.14 -20.54
CA ALA A 86 -19.09 1.02 -21.63
C ALA A 86 -17.56 1.29 -21.63
N SER A 87 -16.86 1.02 -20.52
CA SER A 87 -15.40 1.20 -20.41
C SER A 87 -14.66 -0.06 -20.82
N SER A 88 -13.47 0.10 -21.42
CA SER A 88 -12.58 -1.02 -21.81
C SER A 88 -11.84 -1.62 -20.59
N VAL A 89 -11.59 -0.80 -19.57
CA VAL A 89 -10.97 -1.21 -18.31
C VAL A 89 -11.93 -0.92 -17.16
N ILE A 90 -12.09 -1.90 -16.27
CA ILE A 90 -12.89 -1.78 -15.05
C ILE A 90 -11.93 -1.96 -13.87
N LEU A 91 -11.78 -0.94 -13.03
CA LEU A 91 -10.95 -0.94 -11.84
C LEU A 91 -11.81 -1.09 -10.59
N ILE A 92 -11.62 -2.17 -9.84
CA ILE A 92 -12.26 -2.44 -8.56
C ILE A 92 -11.33 -1.99 -7.45
N ALA A 93 -11.74 -0.98 -6.68
CA ALA A 93 -11.01 -0.40 -5.56
C ALA A 93 -11.88 -0.32 -4.30
N THR A 94 -12.70 -1.36 -4.11
CA THR A 94 -13.49 -1.63 -2.90
C THR A 94 -12.62 -2.29 -1.82
N PRO A 95 -13.08 -2.42 -0.56
CA PRO A 95 -12.50 -3.33 0.41
C PRO A 95 -12.35 -4.75 -0.14
N ASP A 96 -11.36 -5.48 0.36
CA ASP A 96 -10.97 -6.79 -0.17
C ASP A 96 -12.11 -7.82 -0.11
N ASP A 97 -12.87 -7.84 0.96
CA ASP A 97 -14.03 -8.71 1.20
C ASP A 97 -15.21 -8.45 0.23
N GLU A 98 -15.30 -7.25 -0.34
CA GLU A 98 -16.33 -6.89 -1.31
C GLU A 98 -15.97 -7.30 -2.76
N ILE A 99 -14.67 -7.52 -3.08
CA ILE A 99 -14.21 -7.75 -4.46
C ILE A 99 -14.88 -8.96 -5.13
N PRO A 100 -15.01 -10.14 -4.49
CA PRO A 100 -15.69 -11.29 -5.11
C PRO A 100 -17.16 -11.00 -5.45
N GLY A 101 -17.87 -10.32 -4.55
CA GLY A 101 -19.27 -9.93 -4.77
C GLY A 101 -19.44 -8.93 -5.91
N VAL A 102 -18.47 -8.02 -6.08
CA VAL A 102 -18.45 -7.08 -7.23
C VAL A 102 -18.24 -7.83 -8.53
N ALA A 103 -17.35 -8.82 -8.59
CA ALA A 103 -17.14 -9.65 -9.78
C ALA A 103 -18.42 -10.40 -10.20
N GLN A 104 -19.13 -10.99 -9.23
CA GLN A 104 -20.41 -11.64 -9.47
C GLN A 104 -21.47 -10.66 -9.99
N GLN A 105 -21.54 -9.46 -9.42
CA GLN A 105 -22.49 -8.44 -9.87
C GLN A 105 -22.16 -7.95 -11.30
N LEU A 106 -20.89 -7.81 -11.67
CA LEU A 106 -20.46 -7.50 -13.02
C LEU A 106 -20.97 -8.55 -14.03
N ALA A 107 -20.83 -9.83 -13.72
CA ALA A 107 -21.33 -10.90 -14.54
C ALA A 107 -22.87 -10.85 -14.69
N ARG A 108 -23.61 -10.56 -13.61
CA ARG A 108 -25.07 -10.46 -13.64
C ARG A 108 -25.61 -9.30 -14.50
N ILE A 109 -24.90 -8.15 -14.53
CA ILE A 109 -25.36 -6.97 -15.28
C ILE A 109 -25.03 -7.02 -16.76
N GLY A 110 -24.11 -7.89 -17.20
CA GLY A 110 -23.73 -7.98 -18.61
C GLY A 110 -22.62 -8.99 -18.87
N ALA A 111 -22.97 -10.26 -18.78
CA ALA A 111 -22.03 -11.36 -19.01
C ALA A 111 -21.33 -11.28 -20.38
N GLU A 112 -22.10 -11.07 -21.46
CA GLU A 112 -21.57 -11.01 -22.83
C GLU A 112 -20.69 -9.78 -23.07
N GLU A 113 -21.04 -8.64 -22.47
CA GLU A 113 -20.29 -7.39 -22.62
C GLU A 113 -18.96 -7.40 -21.87
N LEU A 114 -18.73 -8.37 -20.96
CA LEU A 114 -17.42 -8.56 -20.31
C LEU A 114 -16.38 -9.12 -21.27
N ARG A 115 -16.81 -9.79 -22.33
CA ARG A 115 -15.89 -10.34 -23.34
C ARG A 115 -14.97 -9.24 -23.88
N GLY A 116 -13.68 -9.51 -23.81
CA GLY A 116 -12.65 -8.58 -24.30
C GLY A 116 -12.38 -7.36 -23.43
N LYS A 117 -13.01 -7.21 -22.25
CA LYS A 117 -12.64 -6.18 -21.27
C LYS A 117 -11.49 -6.61 -20.38
N VAL A 118 -10.94 -5.65 -19.66
CA VAL A 118 -9.94 -5.89 -18.61
C VAL A 118 -10.56 -5.50 -17.28
N VAL A 119 -10.60 -6.43 -16.33
CA VAL A 119 -11.07 -6.19 -14.98
C VAL A 119 -9.86 -6.31 -14.03
N LEU A 120 -9.54 -5.22 -13.35
CA LEU A 120 -8.43 -5.14 -12.40
C LEU A 120 -8.97 -4.83 -11.01
N HIS A 121 -8.36 -5.39 -9.97
CA HIS A 121 -8.58 -4.94 -8.60
C HIS A 121 -7.29 -4.38 -7.98
N THR A 122 -7.44 -3.60 -6.90
CA THR A 122 -6.31 -2.92 -6.23
C THR A 122 -5.86 -3.59 -4.93
N SER A 123 -6.42 -4.75 -4.56
CA SER A 123 -5.98 -5.48 -3.35
C SER A 123 -4.51 -5.87 -3.43
N GLY A 124 -3.80 -5.71 -2.33
CA GLY A 124 -2.42 -6.18 -2.16
C GLY A 124 -2.34 -7.65 -1.77
N ALA A 125 -3.38 -8.20 -1.14
CA ALA A 125 -3.40 -9.56 -0.61
C ALA A 125 -4.08 -10.57 -1.53
N LEU A 126 -5.21 -10.19 -2.15
CA LEU A 126 -5.97 -11.07 -3.04
C LEU A 126 -5.30 -11.20 -4.42
N ASP A 127 -5.37 -12.39 -5.00
CA ASP A 127 -4.95 -12.62 -6.39
C ASP A 127 -6.14 -12.53 -7.37
N SER A 128 -5.86 -12.64 -8.67
CA SER A 128 -6.86 -12.48 -9.73
C SER A 128 -7.98 -13.53 -9.73
N ARG A 129 -7.82 -14.65 -9.02
CA ARG A 129 -8.86 -15.71 -8.93
C ARG A 129 -10.13 -15.21 -8.28
N VAL A 130 -10.07 -14.16 -7.44
CA VAL A 130 -11.30 -13.53 -6.89
C VAL A 130 -12.20 -12.91 -7.95
N LEU A 131 -11.71 -12.77 -9.19
CA LEU A 131 -12.42 -12.27 -10.35
C LEU A 131 -12.82 -13.38 -11.36
N ASP A 132 -12.70 -14.67 -10.99
CA ASP A 132 -12.94 -15.79 -11.91
C ASP A 132 -14.32 -15.73 -12.55
N THR A 133 -15.36 -15.32 -11.84
CA THR A 133 -16.68 -15.10 -12.41
C THR A 133 -16.67 -14.15 -13.63
N ALA A 134 -15.84 -13.09 -13.59
CA ALA A 134 -15.71 -12.20 -14.74
C ALA A 134 -14.85 -12.85 -15.86
N ARG A 135 -13.85 -13.66 -15.49
CA ARG A 135 -13.01 -14.42 -16.44
C ARG A 135 -13.83 -15.43 -17.23
N GLU A 136 -14.73 -16.15 -16.59
CA GLU A 136 -15.65 -17.12 -17.22
C GLU A 136 -16.50 -16.47 -18.32
N HIS A 137 -16.77 -15.19 -18.20
CA HIS A 137 -17.48 -14.39 -19.21
C HIS A 137 -16.53 -13.66 -20.20
N GLY A 138 -15.28 -14.09 -20.29
CA GLY A 138 -14.33 -13.65 -21.32
C GLY A 138 -13.60 -12.33 -21.02
N ALA A 139 -13.68 -11.82 -19.80
CA ALA A 139 -12.80 -10.72 -19.36
C ALA A 139 -11.38 -11.23 -19.09
N ALA A 140 -10.37 -10.40 -19.36
CA ALA A 140 -9.03 -10.61 -18.83
C ALA A 140 -8.95 -10.02 -17.42
N VAL A 141 -8.61 -10.82 -16.44
CA VAL A 141 -8.63 -10.40 -15.03
C VAL A 141 -7.25 -10.32 -14.41
N GLY A 142 -7.07 -9.39 -13.48
CA GLY A 142 -5.81 -9.21 -12.79
C GLY A 142 -5.87 -8.28 -11.60
N SER A 143 -4.73 -8.10 -10.98
CA SER A 143 -4.54 -7.12 -9.91
C SER A 143 -3.45 -6.11 -10.24
N MET A 144 -3.61 -4.88 -9.71
CA MET A 144 -2.66 -3.80 -9.81
C MET A 144 -2.64 -3.03 -8.48
N HIS A 145 -1.75 -3.43 -7.57
CA HIS A 145 -1.66 -2.86 -6.23
C HIS A 145 -0.52 -1.83 -6.16
N PRO A 146 -0.82 -0.53 -5.97
CA PRO A 146 0.20 0.48 -5.72
C PRO A 146 0.79 0.32 -4.32
N LEU A 147 2.11 0.12 -4.23
CA LEU A 147 2.84 0.09 -2.97
C LEU A 147 3.05 1.53 -2.46
N GLN A 148 1.96 2.12 -2.00
CA GLN A 148 1.89 3.52 -1.56
C GLN A 148 0.80 3.71 -0.52
N SER A 149 1.04 4.62 0.42
CA SER A 149 0.03 5.07 1.38
C SER A 149 -0.84 6.18 0.78
N PHE A 150 -2.16 6.04 0.94
CA PHE A 150 -3.16 7.00 0.47
C PHE A 150 -3.92 7.60 1.66
N SER A 151 -3.54 8.79 2.10
CA SER A 151 -4.20 9.48 3.22
C SER A 151 -5.66 9.84 2.92
N GLY A 152 -5.97 10.06 1.65
CA GLY A 152 -7.28 10.51 1.20
C GLY A 152 -7.47 12.03 1.27
N VAL A 153 -6.53 12.77 1.81
CA VAL A 153 -6.53 14.25 1.82
C VAL A 153 -5.91 14.80 0.54
N THR A 154 -4.74 14.29 0.20
CA THR A 154 -3.99 14.65 -1.00
C THR A 154 -3.84 13.46 -1.94
N VAL A 155 -3.60 13.72 -3.22
CA VAL A 155 -3.23 12.70 -4.19
C VAL A 155 -1.71 12.57 -4.16
N PRO A 156 -1.16 11.43 -3.67
CA PRO A 156 0.29 11.27 -3.62
C PRO A 156 0.90 11.22 -5.02
N SER A 157 2.19 11.57 -5.13
CA SER A 157 2.96 11.24 -6.32
C SER A 157 3.09 9.72 -6.43
N LEU A 158 2.90 9.21 -7.64
CA LEU A 158 3.09 7.79 -7.97
C LEU A 158 4.40 7.58 -8.75
N GLU A 159 5.13 8.66 -9.03
CA GLU A 159 6.44 8.63 -9.67
C GLU A 159 7.41 7.76 -8.88
N GLY A 160 8.07 6.82 -9.59
CA GLY A 160 9.00 5.86 -8.98
C GLY A 160 8.38 4.81 -8.05
N LYS A 161 7.05 4.85 -7.81
CA LYS A 161 6.42 3.88 -6.89
C LYS A 161 6.22 2.52 -7.57
N VAL A 162 6.44 1.48 -6.79
CA VAL A 162 6.22 0.10 -7.24
C VAL A 162 4.74 -0.22 -7.29
N PHE A 163 4.32 -0.91 -8.34
CA PHE A 163 3.00 -1.50 -8.46
C PHE A 163 3.14 -3.01 -8.63
N ALA A 164 2.61 -3.77 -7.70
CA ALA A 164 2.52 -5.22 -7.86
C ALA A 164 1.42 -5.57 -8.86
N VAL A 165 1.78 -6.32 -9.90
CA VAL A 165 0.85 -6.74 -10.96
C VAL A 165 0.81 -8.26 -11.07
N GLU A 166 -0.39 -8.82 -11.27
CA GLU A 166 -0.62 -10.25 -11.38
C GLU A 166 -1.90 -10.51 -12.18
N GLY A 167 -2.07 -11.68 -12.76
CA GLY A 167 -3.27 -12.11 -13.49
C GLY A 167 -2.98 -12.60 -14.91
N ASP A 168 -4.01 -12.57 -15.76
CA ASP A 168 -3.96 -12.98 -17.16
C ASP A 168 -3.02 -12.08 -17.95
N ALA A 169 -2.40 -12.62 -19.00
CA ALA A 169 -1.39 -11.93 -19.81
C ALA A 169 -1.86 -10.54 -20.32
N ARG A 170 -3.12 -10.44 -20.76
CA ARG A 170 -3.70 -9.19 -21.24
C ARG A 170 -3.93 -8.20 -20.09
N ALA A 171 -4.44 -8.66 -18.94
CA ALA A 171 -4.66 -7.83 -17.76
C ALA A 171 -3.33 -7.28 -17.21
N VAL A 172 -2.30 -8.14 -17.10
CA VAL A 172 -0.94 -7.72 -16.70
C VAL A 172 -0.35 -6.70 -17.67
N ARG A 173 -0.56 -6.88 -18.98
CA ARG A 173 -0.09 -5.89 -19.97
C ARG A 173 -0.73 -4.53 -19.75
N VAL A 174 -2.05 -4.47 -19.57
CA VAL A 174 -2.79 -3.22 -19.31
C VAL A 174 -2.38 -2.61 -17.97
N ALA A 175 -2.29 -3.42 -16.90
CA ALA A 175 -1.83 -2.97 -15.59
C ALA A 175 -0.42 -2.34 -15.66
N ARG A 176 0.49 -2.95 -16.43
CA ARG A 176 1.84 -2.39 -16.68
C ARG A 176 1.80 -1.07 -17.45
N GLN A 177 0.92 -0.95 -18.45
CA GLN A 177 0.73 0.29 -19.20
C GLN A 177 0.23 1.41 -18.28
N ILE A 178 -0.81 1.13 -17.48
CA ILE A 178 -1.35 2.08 -16.50
C ILE A 178 -0.26 2.50 -15.51
N THR A 179 0.48 1.53 -14.94
CA THR A 179 1.55 1.81 -13.98
C THR A 179 2.61 2.74 -14.56
N ARG A 180 3.10 2.45 -15.77
CA ARG A 180 4.12 3.28 -16.43
C ARG A 180 3.60 4.68 -16.78
N ALA A 181 2.35 4.78 -17.21
CA ALA A 181 1.71 6.07 -17.45
C ALA A 181 1.66 6.93 -16.19
N LEU A 182 1.46 6.30 -15.02
CA LEU A 182 1.48 6.95 -13.72
C LEU A 182 2.90 7.29 -13.20
N GLY A 183 3.95 6.99 -13.98
CA GLY A 183 5.36 7.17 -13.58
C GLY A 183 5.88 6.06 -12.66
N GLY A 184 5.08 5.02 -12.40
CA GLY A 184 5.44 3.94 -11.49
C GLY A 184 6.18 2.78 -12.17
N SER A 185 6.71 1.88 -11.35
CA SER A 185 7.46 0.68 -11.76
C SER A 185 6.63 -0.58 -11.53
N PRO A 186 6.17 -1.28 -12.60
CA PRO A 186 5.40 -2.51 -12.44
C PRO A 186 6.31 -3.70 -12.12
N VAL A 187 6.02 -4.39 -11.02
CA VAL A 187 6.69 -5.64 -10.61
C VAL A 187 5.67 -6.78 -10.64
N ARG A 188 6.02 -7.88 -11.30
CA ARG A 188 5.15 -9.06 -11.34
C ARG A 188 5.29 -9.85 -10.05
N ILE A 189 4.17 -10.12 -9.39
CA ILE A 189 4.09 -10.98 -8.21
C ILE A 189 3.28 -12.22 -8.59
N THR A 190 3.74 -13.40 -8.22
CA THR A 190 2.95 -14.63 -8.38
C THR A 190 1.75 -14.59 -7.43
N GLY A 191 0.55 -14.96 -7.87
CA GLY A 191 -0.69 -14.88 -7.11
C GLY A 191 -0.59 -15.46 -5.72
N GLY A 192 -0.10 -16.69 -5.57
CA GLY A 192 0.08 -17.34 -4.27
C GLY A 192 1.06 -16.66 -3.30
N LYS A 193 1.84 -15.67 -3.75
CA LYS A 193 2.77 -14.90 -2.91
C LYS A 193 2.24 -13.52 -2.53
N LYS A 194 1.05 -13.13 -2.97
CA LYS A 194 0.50 -11.79 -2.69
C LYS A 194 0.27 -11.52 -1.20
N VAL A 195 -0.19 -12.51 -0.45
CA VAL A 195 -0.39 -12.36 1.00
C VAL A 195 0.93 -12.00 1.70
N LEU A 196 2.03 -12.72 1.37
CA LEU A 196 3.35 -12.43 1.93
C LEU A 196 3.87 -11.05 1.50
N TYR A 197 3.69 -10.70 0.22
CA TYR A 197 4.01 -9.37 -0.29
C TYR A 197 3.26 -8.27 0.47
N HIS A 198 1.95 -8.47 0.71
CA HIS A 198 1.14 -7.47 1.42
C HIS A 198 1.50 -7.39 2.91
N ALA A 199 1.86 -8.51 3.54
CA ALA A 199 2.39 -8.52 4.91
C ALA A 199 3.67 -7.68 5.02
N ALA A 200 4.60 -7.81 4.05
CA ALA A 200 5.80 -6.96 4.02
C ALA A 200 5.45 -5.46 3.87
N ALA A 201 4.46 -5.13 3.04
CA ALA A 201 3.97 -3.76 2.90
C ALA A 201 3.35 -3.22 4.20
N ALA A 202 2.56 -4.05 4.90
CA ALA A 202 1.96 -3.70 6.19
C ALA A 202 3.03 -3.46 7.26
N MET A 203 4.07 -4.30 7.30
CA MET A 203 5.21 -4.10 8.21
C MET A 203 5.93 -2.77 7.93
N ALA A 204 6.19 -2.46 6.66
CA ALA A 204 6.90 -1.24 6.28
C ALA A 204 6.07 0.06 6.43
N ALA A 205 4.77 -0.03 6.62
CA ALA A 205 3.89 1.13 6.72
C ALA A 205 3.12 1.18 8.05
N GLY A 206 2.09 0.35 8.20
CA GLY A 206 1.20 0.40 9.36
C GLY A 206 1.91 0.07 10.68
N HIS A 207 2.80 -0.93 10.69
CA HIS A 207 3.52 -1.30 11.91
C HIS A 207 4.59 -0.27 12.28
N VAL A 208 5.30 0.33 11.30
CA VAL A 208 6.20 1.46 11.58
C VAL A 208 5.43 2.63 12.19
N LEU A 209 4.24 2.95 11.66
CA LEU A 209 3.39 4.00 12.23
C LEU A 209 2.94 3.66 13.67
N ALA A 210 2.64 2.40 13.97
CA ALA A 210 2.26 1.98 15.31
C ALA A 210 3.41 2.15 16.32
N VAL A 211 4.64 1.80 15.92
CA VAL A 211 5.85 2.00 16.74
C VAL A 211 6.10 3.50 16.98
N GLU A 212 5.97 4.34 15.95
CA GLU A 212 6.11 5.80 16.07
C GLU A 212 5.05 6.41 17.00
N GLU A 213 3.82 5.91 16.93
CA GLU A 213 2.76 6.37 17.81
C GLU A 213 3.01 5.97 19.26
N ALA A 214 3.43 4.73 19.53
CA ALA A 214 3.80 4.27 20.86
C ALA A 214 4.96 5.11 21.45
N ALA A 215 6.02 5.34 20.68
CA ALA A 215 7.13 6.19 21.09
C ALA A 215 6.68 7.64 21.37
N THR A 216 5.76 8.18 20.55
CA THR A 216 5.16 9.51 20.77
C THR A 216 4.42 9.55 22.09
N GLN A 217 3.62 8.53 22.41
CA GLN A 217 2.86 8.47 23.67
C GLN A 217 3.79 8.38 24.89
N LEU A 218 4.91 7.65 24.78
CA LEU A 218 5.92 7.62 25.85
C LEU A 218 6.50 9.01 26.13
N LEU A 219 6.86 9.79 25.11
CA LEU A 219 7.35 11.15 25.32
C LEU A 219 6.27 12.08 25.88
N VAL A 220 5.01 11.89 25.50
CA VAL A 220 3.89 12.63 26.06
C VAL A 220 3.71 12.30 27.55
N SER A 221 3.87 11.05 27.98
CA SER A 221 3.79 10.67 29.41
C SER A 221 4.90 11.29 30.25
N LEU A 222 6.02 11.70 29.62
CA LEU A 222 7.10 12.47 30.25
C LEU A 222 6.83 13.99 30.28
N GLY A 223 5.63 14.44 29.91
CA GLY A 223 5.21 15.84 29.95
C GLY A 223 5.43 16.64 28.66
N MET A 224 5.91 16.02 27.57
CA MET A 224 6.03 16.71 26.29
C MET A 224 4.66 16.91 25.64
N ARG A 225 4.44 18.06 24.99
CA ARG A 225 3.27 18.22 24.13
C ARG A 225 3.40 17.27 22.92
N ARG A 226 2.28 16.69 22.49
CA ARG A 226 2.26 15.73 21.35
C ARG A 226 3.00 16.27 20.10
N SER A 227 2.79 17.54 19.76
CA SER A 227 3.46 18.14 18.59
C SER A 227 4.98 18.25 18.76
N GLU A 228 5.47 18.36 19.98
CA GLU A 228 6.91 18.38 20.31
C GLU A 228 7.49 16.97 20.23
N ALA A 229 6.80 15.98 20.81
CA ALA A 229 7.19 14.59 20.72
C ALA A 229 7.34 14.12 19.26
N VAL A 230 6.35 14.42 18.42
CA VAL A 230 6.41 14.10 16.97
C VAL A 230 7.59 14.82 16.29
N ARG A 231 7.83 16.10 16.59
CA ARG A 231 8.98 16.83 16.02
C ARG A 231 10.33 16.30 16.50
N ALA A 232 10.39 15.73 17.69
CA ALA A 232 11.63 15.13 18.21
C ALA A 232 11.92 13.76 17.56
N LEU A 233 10.92 12.90 17.39
CA LEU A 233 11.10 11.53 16.92
C LEU A 233 11.25 11.41 15.38
N LEU A 234 10.46 12.14 14.60
CA LEU A 234 10.47 11.99 13.15
C LEU A 234 11.84 12.23 12.47
N PRO A 235 12.68 13.20 12.89
CA PRO A 235 14.04 13.34 12.34
C PRO A 235 14.92 12.12 12.61
N LEU A 236 14.82 11.54 13.83
CA LEU A 236 15.56 10.33 14.20
C LEU A 236 15.16 9.16 13.32
N THR A 237 13.87 8.90 13.17
CA THR A 237 13.36 7.81 12.32
C THR A 237 13.77 7.98 10.86
N ARG A 238 13.67 9.19 10.31
CA ARG A 238 14.12 9.48 8.95
C ARG A 238 15.60 9.18 8.77
N GLN A 239 16.43 9.59 9.72
CA GLN A 239 17.88 9.35 9.68
C GLN A 239 18.20 7.84 9.69
N VAL A 240 17.48 7.05 10.50
CA VAL A 240 17.65 5.58 10.51
C VAL A 240 17.29 4.97 9.16
N LEU A 241 16.20 5.42 8.52
CA LEU A 241 15.80 4.93 7.19
C LEU A 241 16.80 5.35 6.10
N GLU A 242 17.32 6.58 6.13
CA GLU A 242 18.37 7.03 5.21
C GLU A 242 19.65 6.22 5.39
N ASN A 243 20.06 5.94 6.63
CA ASN A 243 21.21 5.09 6.91
C ASN A 243 20.96 3.66 6.39
N PHE A 244 19.78 3.10 6.58
CA PHE A 244 19.41 1.79 6.04
C PHE A 244 19.53 1.74 4.51
N GLU A 245 19.03 2.75 3.81
CA GLU A 245 19.11 2.85 2.35
C GLU A 245 20.56 2.94 1.85
N ARG A 246 21.40 3.75 2.52
CA ARG A 246 22.77 4.03 2.08
C ARG A 246 23.79 2.99 2.51
N LEU A 247 23.67 2.47 3.73
CA LEU A 247 24.71 1.69 4.40
C LEU A 247 24.30 0.21 4.58
N GLY A 248 23.02 -0.10 4.36
CA GLY A 248 22.43 -1.39 4.64
C GLY A 248 22.09 -1.62 6.13
N PRO A 249 21.41 -2.73 6.45
CA PRO A 249 20.77 -2.92 7.75
C PRO A 249 21.76 -2.97 8.93
N ARG A 250 22.90 -3.60 8.76
CA ARG A 250 23.88 -3.77 9.87
C ARG A 250 24.55 -2.47 10.26
N ALA A 251 25.01 -1.68 9.30
CA ALA A 251 25.67 -0.41 9.58
C ALA A 251 24.70 0.68 10.03
N ALA A 252 23.43 0.59 9.63
CA ALA A 252 22.38 1.49 10.10
C ALA A 252 21.91 1.15 11.52
N TRP A 253 22.13 -0.08 11.98
CA TRP A 253 21.65 -0.52 13.29
C TRP A 253 22.53 0.02 14.41
N THR A 254 21.96 0.91 15.21
CA THR A 254 22.58 1.57 16.36
C THR A 254 21.74 1.37 17.62
N GLY A 255 22.25 1.83 18.77
CA GLY A 255 21.51 1.77 20.03
C GLY A 255 22.03 0.70 21.01
N PRO A 256 21.39 0.56 22.18
CA PRO A 256 21.90 -0.30 23.25
C PRO A 256 22.06 -1.76 22.84
N LEU A 257 21.03 -2.32 22.21
CA LEU A 257 21.02 -3.72 21.79
C LEU A 257 22.14 -4.03 20.77
N SER A 258 22.42 -3.12 19.83
CA SER A 258 23.48 -3.31 18.84
C SER A 258 24.89 -3.36 19.46
N ARG A 259 25.07 -2.74 20.63
CA ARG A 259 26.33 -2.71 21.38
C ARG A 259 26.40 -3.78 22.49
N GLY A 260 25.34 -4.58 22.69
CA GLY A 260 25.28 -5.56 23.78
C GLY A 260 25.04 -4.94 25.15
N ASP A 261 24.46 -3.74 25.23
CA ASP A 261 24.14 -3.03 26.48
C ASP A 261 22.86 -3.62 27.14
N TYR A 262 22.85 -4.90 27.47
CA TYR A 262 21.65 -5.61 27.98
C TYR A 262 21.11 -5.03 29.29
N LYS A 263 21.96 -4.40 30.11
CA LYS A 263 21.53 -3.68 31.32
C LYS A 263 20.60 -2.53 30.99
N VAL A 264 20.88 -1.79 29.92
CA VAL A 264 20.03 -0.71 29.44
C VAL A 264 18.72 -1.24 28.85
N VAL A 265 18.79 -2.34 28.09
CA VAL A 265 17.60 -3.00 27.56
C VAL A 265 16.68 -3.46 28.69
N LYS A 266 17.23 -4.02 29.77
CA LYS A 266 16.48 -4.42 30.97
C LYS A 266 15.85 -3.20 31.66
N ALA A 267 16.59 -2.12 31.83
CA ALA A 267 16.04 -0.90 32.42
C ALA A 267 14.90 -0.29 31.60
N HIS A 268 14.97 -0.36 30.24
CA HIS A 268 13.87 0.05 29.38
C HIS A 268 12.61 -0.82 29.62
N LEU A 269 12.76 -2.15 29.69
CA LEU A 269 11.64 -3.06 29.96
C LEU A 269 11.01 -2.81 31.33
N GLU A 270 11.85 -2.50 32.35
CA GLU A 270 11.37 -2.14 33.69
C GLU A 270 10.59 -0.82 33.68
N ALA A 271 11.10 0.21 33.00
CA ALA A 271 10.42 1.50 32.86
C ALA A 271 9.09 1.41 32.09
N LEU A 272 8.99 0.50 31.11
CA LEU A 272 7.77 0.29 30.33
C LEU A 272 6.64 -0.41 31.13
N ARG A 273 6.90 -0.94 32.34
CA ARG A 273 5.87 -1.57 33.19
C ARG A 273 4.78 -0.59 33.62
N ASP A 274 5.08 0.69 33.70
CA ASP A 274 4.15 1.74 34.07
C ASP A 274 3.38 2.30 32.85
N SER A 275 3.63 1.73 31.65
CA SER A 275 2.97 2.04 30.40
C SER A 275 1.94 0.96 30.04
N PRO A 276 1.09 1.16 29.00
CA PRO A 276 0.24 0.07 28.48
C PRO A 276 1.04 -1.21 28.21
N GLU A 277 0.48 -2.36 28.63
CA GLU A 277 1.15 -3.68 28.56
C GLU A 277 1.71 -3.98 27.16
N GLU A 278 0.99 -3.57 26.12
CA GLU A 278 1.35 -3.76 24.71
C GLU A 278 2.69 -3.09 24.33
N PHE A 279 3.11 -2.04 25.06
CA PHE A 279 4.36 -1.32 24.75
C PHE A 279 5.58 -2.16 25.17
N ALA A 280 5.54 -2.76 26.34
CA ALA A 280 6.60 -3.66 26.81
C ALA A 280 6.66 -4.94 25.95
N GLU A 281 5.50 -5.52 25.60
CA GLU A 281 5.41 -6.69 24.72
C GLU A 281 5.98 -6.39 23.32
N ALA A 282 5.60 -5.27 22.72
CA ALA A 282 6.12 -4.85 21.42
C ALA A 282 7.63 -4.59 21.47
N TYR A 283 8.12 -3.92 22.51
CA TYR A 283 9.54 -3.64 22.68
C TYR A 283 10.36 -4.94 22.78
N ASP A 284 9.92 -5.90 23.58
CA ASP A 284 10.59 -7.20 23.71
C ASP A 284 10.55 -8.01 22.41
N ALA A 285 9.39 -8.07 21.74
CA ALA A 285 9.24 -8.74 20.45
C ALA A 285 10.15 -8.13 19.37
N LEU A 286 10.24 -6.79 19.32
CA LEU A 286 11.10 -6.05 18.37
C LEU A 286 12.59 -6.27 18.68
N ASN A 287 13.00 -6.35 19.94
CA ASN A 287 14.37 -6.72 20.30
C ASN A 287 14.70 -8.13 19.78
N GLY A 288 13.80 -9.11 19.99
CA GLY A 288 13.96 -10.46 19.47
C GLY A 288 14.03 -10.51 17.94
N LEU A 289 13.23 -9.71 17.24
CA LEU A 289 13.28 -9.57 15.78
C LEU A 289 14.62 -8.94 15.35
N ALA A 290 15.02 -7.82 15.96
CA ALA A 290 16.28 -7.14 15.65
C ALA A 290 17.48 -8.08 15.81
N ALA A 291 17.54 -8.85 16.91
CA ALA A 291 18.57 -9.85 17.12
C ALA A 291 18.66 -10.87 15.98
N ARG A 292 17.51 -11.33 15.45
CA ARG A 292 17.48 -12.33 14.36
C ARG A 292 17.86 -11.76 12.99
N VAL A 293 17.47 -10.53 12.69
CA VAL A 293 17.61 -9.99 11.32
C VAL A 293 18.79 -9.03 11.17
N LEU A 294 19.35 -8.47 12.26
CA LEU A 294 20.40 -7.46 12.20
C LEU A 294 21.72 -7.93 12.83
N ALA A 295 21.69 -8.79 13.88
CA ALA A 295 22.91 -9.19 14.60
C ALA A 295 23.77 -10.20 13.82
N GLN A 296 25.08 -10.17 14.08
CA GLN A 296 26.02 -11.18 13.58
C GLN A 296 26.02 -12.44 14.48
N GLY A 297 25.94 -12.27 15.82
CA GLY A 297 25.94 -13.32 16.83
C GLY A 297 24.53 -13.62 17.36
N VAL A 298 23.62 -14.09 16.52
CA VAL A 298 22.18 -14.26 16.83
C VAL A 298 21.96 -15.11 18.08
N ALA A 299 22.60 -16.27 18.21
CA ALA A 299 22.37 -17.21 19.32
C ALA A 299 22.76 -16.59 20.67
N GLY A 300 23.91 -15.96 20.77
CA GLY A 300 24.39 -15.30 21.98
C GLY A 300 23.46 -14.15 22.40
N MET A 301 23.08 -13.29 21.44
CA MET A 301 22.19 -12.17 21.72
C MET A 301 20.80 -12.63 22.17
N LEU A 302 20.23 -13.68 21.58
CA LEU A 302 18.93 -14.23 21.99
C LEU A 302 19.01 -14.87 23.38
N ALA A 303 20.15 -15.48 23.74
CA ALA A 303 20.36 -16.02 25.10
C ALA A 303 20.35 -14.89 26.14
N GLU A 304 21.07 -13.80 25.87
CA GLU A 304 21.09 -12.64 26.76
C GLU A 304 19.71 -11.94 26.83
N LEU A 305 18.99 -11.83 25.72
CA LEU A 305 17.64 -11.27 25.73
C LEU A 305 16.68 -12.08 26.60
N LYS A 306 16.79 -13.42 26.64
CA LYS A 306 15.98 -14.25 27.53
C LYS A 306 16.24 -13.96 29.01
N ASN A 307 17.47 -13.58 29.38
CA ASN A 307 17.82 -13.25 30.75
C ASN A 307 17.27 -11.88 31.20
N VAL A 308 17.00 -10.98 30.26
CA VAL A 308 16.49 -9.63 30.54
C VAL A 308 14.99 -9.48 30.28
N SER A 309 14.39 -10.34 29.46
CA SER A 309 12.95 -10.34 29.19
C SER A 309 12.14 -10.54 30.48
N VAL A 310 11.10 -9.77 30.63
CA VAL A 310 10.21 -9.85 31.79
C VAL A 310 9.47 -11.18 31.76
N GLN A 311 9.66 -12.04 32.80
CA GLN A 311 8.84 -13.22 33.00
C GLN A 311 7.37 -12.78 33.06
N ARG A 312 6.53 -13.28 32.15
CA ARG A 312 5.09 -13.00 32.13
C ARG A 312 4.50 -13.44 33.46
N LYS A 313 3.96 -12.52 34.25
CA LYS A 313 3.06 -12.90 35.34
C LYS A 313 1.86 -13.61 34.69
N PRO A 314 1.47 -14.80 35.17
CA PRO A 314 0.26 -15.44 34.66
C PRO A 314 -0.92 -14.49 34.86
N LYS A 315 -1.71 -14.25 33.79
CA LYS A 315 -2.94 -13.43 33.86
C LYS A 315 -3.82 -14.01 34.98
N THR A 316 -3.97 -13.29 36.08
CA THR A 316 -4.96 -13.60 37.09
C THR A 316 -6.32 -13.51 36.42
N LYS A 317 -6.99 -14.64 36.21
CA LYS A 317 -8.38 -14.65 35.74
C LYS A 317 -9.18 -13.74 36.68
N VAL A 318 -9.58 -12.58 36.21
CA VAL A 318 -10.64 -11.81 36.87
C VAL A 318 -11.90 -12.66 36.71
N MET A 319 -12.21 -13.43 37.77
CA MET A 319 -13.51 -14.06 37.87
C MET A 319 -14.54 -12.94 37.93
N GLY A 320 -15.37 -12.85 36.90
CA GLY A 320 -16.49 -11.93 36.86
C GLY A 320 -17.36 -12.13 38.09
N SER A 321 -17.48 -11.09 38.92
CA SER A 321 -18.55 -11.00 39.90
C SER A 321 -19.84 -10.71 39.15
N ASN A 322 -20.68 -11.77 39.01
CA ASN A 322 -22.11 -11.59 38.78
C ASN A 322 -22.67 -10.91 40.06
N ALA A 323 -23.26 -9.74 39.88
CA ALA A 323 -24.31 -9.17 40.70
C ALA A 323 -25.13 -8.21 39.84
#